data_b74a2ceb1e3fe4325d467298f06f1070
#
_entry.id   b74a2ceb1e3fe4325d467298f06f1070
#
_cell.length_a   1.000
_cell.length_b   1.000
_cell.length_c   1.000
_cell.angle_alpha   90.00
_cell.angle_beta   90.00
_cell.angle_gamma   90.00
#
_symmetry.space_group_name_H-M   'P 1'
#
loop_
_entity.id
_entity.type
_entity.pdbx_description
1 polymer ?
#
loop_
_entity_poly.entity_id
_entity_poly.type
_entity_poly.pdbx_seq_one_letter_code
_entity_poly.pdbx_strand_id
1 'polypeptide(L)'
;MLSFSDTFKDGVYFIGIGGVSMSALARLLADRNVHVRGCDARESAFTLKLREAGIPVTIGEEAITEGTIVYTEAVDVHARLLEQARMADKRLLTRAQLLGMIAACYPHVLSVAGCHGKTSATSMLAHVFLHAGRAATCHIGGEDLDFGNYYATGDEYFLTEA
;
A
#
# COMPACT_ATOMS: atom_id res chain seq x y z
N MET A 1 -6.71 17.98 7.87
CA MET A 1 -6.61 16.58 7.45
C MET A 1 -6.16 16.57 5.99
N LEU A 2 -5.12 15.85 5.65
CA LEU A 2 -4.63 15.79 4.27
C LEU A 2 -5.60 14.97 3.42
N SER A 3 -5.89 15.42 2.21
CA SER A 3 -6.67 14.63 1.23
C SER A 3 -5.75 13.68 0.48
N PHE A 4 -6.18 12.46 0.23
CA PHE A 4 -5.44 11.51 -0.60
C PHE A 4 -5.25 12.03 -2.03
N SER A 5 -6.31 12.60 -2.62
CA SER A 5 -6.28 13.14 -3.98
C SER A 5 -5.30 14.31 -4.12
N ASP A 6 -5.23 15.21 -3.13
CA ASP A 6 -4.30 16.33 -3.17
C ASP A 6 -2.85 15.88 -2.95
N THR A 7 -2.65 14.89 -2.07
CA THR A 7 -1.32 14.37 -1.71
C THR A 7 -0.69 13.58 -2.86
N PHE A 8 -1.50 12.86 -3.65
CA PHE A 8 -1.07 11.95 -4.72
C PHE A 8 -1.70 12.29 -6.08
N LYS A 9 -1.92 13.58 -6.37
CA LYS A 9 -2.61 14.08 -7.58
C LYS A 9 -1.97 13.59 -8.90
N ASP A 10 -0.65 13.39 -8.92
CA ASP A 10 0.11 12.98 -10.09
C ASP A 10 0.25 11.44 -10.21
N GLY A 11 -0.55 10.70 -9.44
CA GLY A 11 -0.53 9.25 -9.40
C GLY A 11 0.64 8.64 -8.65
N VAL A 12 0.54 7.34 -8.38
CA VAL A 12 1.54 6.57 -7.64
C VAL A 12 1.92 5.30 -8.40
N TYR A 13 3.19 5.14 -8.63
CA TYR A 13 3.78 3.94 -9.23
C TYR A 13 4.50 3.10 -8.18
N PHE A 14 4.17 1.82 -8.10
CA PHE A 14 4.77 0.89 -7.15
C PHE A 14 5.80 -0.01 -7.82
N ILE A 15 7.03 -0.01 -7.32
CA ILE A 15 8.07 -0.97 -7.69
C ILE A 15 8.07 -2.10 -6.67
N GLY A 16 7.80 -3.34 -7.11
CA GLY A 16 7.57 -4.49 -6.24
C GLY A 16 6.15 -4.51 -5.67
N ILE A 17 5.15 -4.18 -6.51
CA ILE A 17 3.74 -4.05 -6.12
C ILE A 17 3.11 -5.36 -5.62
N GLY A 18 3.67 -6.51 -6.02
CA GLY A 18 3.21 -7.85 -5.62
C GLY A 18 3.62 -8.27 -4.20
N GLY A 19 4.36 -7.45 -3.47
CA GLY A 19 4.62 -7.69 -2.05
C GLY A 19 3.34 -7.56 -1.21
N VAL A 20 3.22 -8.35 -0.13
CA VAL A 20 2.00 -8.39 0.71
C VAL A 20 1.58 -7.00 1.21
N SER A 21 2.50 -6.23 1.78
CA SER A 21 2.23 -4.87 2.27
C SER A 21 2.06 -3.86 1.12
N MET A 22 2.85 -3.97 0.05
CA MET A 22 2.78 -3.07 -1.10
C MET A 22 1.44 -3.19 -1.82
N SER A 23 0.95 -4.41 -2.03
CA SER A 23 -0.36 -4.65 -2.67
C SER A 23 -1.52 -4.11 -1.83
N ALA A 24 -1.44 -4.21 -0.51
CA ALA A 24 -2.43 -3.63 0.40
C ALA A 24 -2.47 -2.09 0.28
N LEU A 25 -1.30 -1.43 0.29
CA LEU A 25 -1.21 0.02 0.14
C LEU A 25 -1.65 0.50 -1.25
N ALA A 26 -1.34 -0.26 -2.30
CA ALA A 26 -1.80 0.02 -3.66
C ALA A 26 -3.34 -0.02 -3.76
N ARG A 27 -3.98 -1.03 -3.19
CA ARG A 27 -5.44 -1.13 -3.12
C ARG A 27 -6.04 0.00 -2.30
N LEU A 28 -5.48 0.31 -1.14
CA LEU A 28 -5.93 1.41 -0.29
C LEU A 28 -5.96 2.73 -1.06
N LEU A 29 -4.90 3.06 -1.80
CA LEU A 29 -4.83 4.29 -2.59
C LEU A 29 -5.82 4.27 -3.75
N ALA A 30 -5.97 3.15 -4.45
CA ALA A 30 -6.92 3.02 -5.56
C ALA A 30 -8.36 3.20 -5.08
N ASP A 31 -8.74 2.65 -3.93
CA ASP A 31 -10.06 2.83 -3.31
C ASP A 31 -10.32 4.29 -2.87
N ARG A 32 -9.28 5.10 -2.77
CA ARG A 32 -9.35 6.56 -2.52
C ARG A 32 -9.25 7.40 -3.78
N ASN A 33 -9.50 6.79 -4.95
CA ASN A 33 -9.46 7.42 -6.28
C ASN A 33 -8.09 7.99 -6.66
N VAL A 34 -7.01 7.46 -6.10
CA VAL A 34 -5.65 7.75 -6.56
C VAL A 34 -5.34 6.86 -7.77
N HIS A 35 -4.77 7.44 -8.82
CA HIS A 35 -4.30 6.66 -9.95
C HIS A 35 -3.09 5.82 -9.52
N VAL A 36 -3.22 4.49 -9.55
CA VAL A 36 -2.20 3.55 -9.10
C VAL A 36 -1.81 2.59 -10.21
N ARG A 37 -0.53 2.42 -10.42
CA ARG A 37 0.08 1.38 -11.27
C ARG A 37 1.31 0.81 -10.60
N GLY A 38 1.85 -0.25 -11.16
CA GLY A 38 3.14 -0.74 -10.68
C GLY A 38 3.67 -1.93 -11.43
N CYS A 39 4.89 -2.31 -11.08
CA CYS A 39 5.55 -3.48 -11.61
C CYS A 39 6.01 -4.44 -10.51
N ASP A 40 6.20 -5.68 -10.91
CA ASP A 40 6.87 -6.69 -10.11
C ASP A 40 7.78 -7.56 -10.98
N ALA A 41 8.79 -8.16 -10.39
CA ALA A 41 9.68 -9.06 -11.10
C ALA A 41 9.01 -10.40 -11.47
N ARG A 42 7.96 -10.78 -10.71
CA ARG A 42 7.29 -12.08 -10.85
C ARG A 42 5.78 -11.92 -10.67
N GLU A 43 5.04 -12.78 -11.34
CA GLU A 43 3.62 -12.94 -11.07
C GLU A 43 3.42 -13.64 -9.71
N SER A 44 2.41 -13.19 -8.96
CA SER A 44 2.03 -13.71 -7.65
C SER A 44 0.53 -13.63 -7.47
N ALA A 45 0.00 -14.29 -6.44
CA ALA A 45 -1.41 -14.16 -6.08
C ALA A 45 -1.83 -12.69 -5.84
N PHE A 46 -0.94 -11.88 -5.27
CA PHE A 46 -1.20 -10.46 -5.05
C PHE A 46 -1.24 -9.66 -6.35
N THR A 47 -0.35 -9.91 -7.32
CA THR A 47 -0.39 -9.23 -8.62
C THR A 47 -1.66 -9.57 -9.40
N LEU A 48 -2.13 -10.81 -9.31
CA LEU A 48 -3.41 -11.22 -9.92
C LEU A 48 -4.60 -10.51 -9.24
N LYS A 49 -4.68 -10.53 -7.91
CA LYS A 49 -5.72 -9.82 -7.14
C LYS A 49 -5.75 -8.32 -7.44
N LEU A 50 -4.60 -7.69 -7.64
CA LEU A 50 -4.52 -6.27 -8.02
C LEU A 50 -5.10 -6.02 -9.42
N ARG A 51 -4.79 -6.85 -10.40
CA ARG A 51 -5.36 -6.76 -11.75
C ARG A 51 -6.87 -6.98 -11.75
N GLU A 52 -7.36 -7.95 -10.96
CA GLU A 52 -8.81 -8.19 -10.77
C GLU A 52 -9.49 -6.97 -10.14
N ALA A 53 -8.80 -6.23 -9.28
CA ALA A 53 -9.27 -4.96 -8.70
C ALA A 53 -9.12 -3.76 -9.66
N GLY A 54 -8.70 -3.98 -10.91
CA GLY A 54 -8.55 -2.91 -11.91
C GLY A 54 -7.26 -2.10 -11.79
N ILE A 55 -6.28 -2.53 -10.98
CA ILE A 55 -4.98 -1.86 -10.85
C ILE A 55 -4.01 -2.48 -11.87
N PRO A 56 -3.49 -1.67 -12.83
CA PRO A 56 -2.54 -2.17 -13.82
C PRO A 56 -1.23 -2.62 -13.18
N VAL A 57 -0.82 -3.86 -13.46
CA VAL A 57 0.43 -4.43 -12.98
C VAL A 57 1.21 -5.01 -14.16
N THR A 58 2.43 -4.56 -14.36
CA THR A 58 3.37 -5.07 -15.35
C THR A 58 4.33 -6.06 -14.70
N ILE A 59 4.59 -7.19 -15.35
CA ILE A 59 5.67 -8.09 -14.94
C ILE A 59 6.91 -7.72 -15.74
N GLY A 60 7.98 -7.36 -15.02
CA GLY A 60 9.18 -6.75 -15.59
C GLY A 60 9.18 -5.23 -15.42
N GLU A 61 9.99 -4.55 -16.24
CA GLU A 61 10.15 -3.09 -16.21
C GLU A 61 9.31 -2.41 -17.30
N GLU A 62 8.79 -1.23 -16.98
CA GLU A 62 8.10 -0.36 -17.93
C GLU A 62 8.43 1.12 -17.67
N ALA A 63 8.03 2.00 -18.59
CA ALA A 63 8.19 3.44 -18.40
C ALA A 63 7.25 3.96 -17.31
N ILE A 64 7.79 4.77 -16.39
CA ILE A 64 7.07 5.37 -15.28
C ILE A 64 6.62 6.77 -15.67
N THR A 65 5.32 6.99 -15.67
CA THR A 65 4.68 8.28 -15.99
C THR A 65 4.23 9.04 -14.75
N GLU A 66 3.94 8.32 -13.66
CA GLU A 66 3.43 8.84 -12.41
C GLU A 66 4.45 9.75 -11.69
N GLY A 67 3.92 10.69 -10.89
CA GLY A 67 4.75 11.68 -10.18
C GLY A 67 5.40 11.15 -8.90
N THR A 68 4.76 10.17 -8.25
CA THR A 68 5.26 9.55 -7.01
C THR A 68 5.59 8.08 -7.26
N ILE A 69 6.77 7.67 -6.82
CA ILE A 69 7.23 6.28 -6.95
C ILE A 69 7.45 5.72 -5.55
N VAL A 70 6.85 4.57 -5.30
CA VAL A 70 6.98 3.82 -4.04
C VAL A 70 7.78 2.56 -4.27
N TYR A 71 8.75 2.30 -3.40
CA TYR A 71 9.61 1.13 -3.50
C TYR A 71 9.88 0.49 -2.13
N THR A 72 10.33 -0.76 -2.14
CA THR A 72 10.78 -1.48 -0.94
C THR A 72 12.30 -1.52 -0.88
N GLU A 73 12.87 -1.61 0.31
CA GLU A 73 14.32 -1.72 0.50
C GLU A 73 14.92 -3.05 -0.03
N ALA A 74 14.09 -4.04 -0.33
CA ALA A 74 14.48 -5.32 -0.91
C ALA A 74 14.83 -5.23 -2.42
N VAL A 75 14.93 -4.04 -2.99
CA VAL A 75 14.93 -3.82 -4.44
C VAL A 75 16.32 -3.51 -5.00
N ASP A 76 17.28 -4.44 -4.86
CA ASP A 76 18.50 -4.40 -5.71
C ASP A 76 18.17 -4.68 -7.20
N VAL A 77 17.09 -5.41 -7.47
CA VAL A 77 16.68 -5.83 -8.83
C VAL A 77 16.17 -4.66 -9.68
N HIS A 78 15.70 -3.57 -9.05
CA HIS A 78 15.13 -2.41 -9.75
C HIS A 78 15.97 -1.13 -9.60
N ALA A 79 17.26 -1.25 -9.29
CA ALA A 79 18.17 -0.11 -9.15
C ALA A 79 18.09 0.84 -10.37
N ARG A 80 17.92 0.27 -11.58
CA ARG A 80 17.80 1.03 -12.83
C ARG A 80 16.54 1.89 -12.87
N LEU A 81 15.38 1.36 -12.45
CA LEU A 81 14.12 2.14 -12.41
C LEU A 81 14.19 3.27 -11.40
N LEU A 82 14.82 3.02 -10.25
CA LEU A 82 15.02 4.05 -9.22
C LEU A 82 15.98 5.14 -9.69
N GLU A 83 17.03 4.79 -10.43
CA GLU A 83 17.96 5.75 -11.01
C GLU A 83 17.30 6.61 -12.09
N GLN A 84 16.53 6.01 -12.99
CA GLN A 84 15.73 6.72 -13.97
C GLN A 84 14.72 7.68 -13.31
N ALA A 85 14.08 7.26 -12.24
CA ALA A 85 13.15 8.06 -11.47
C ALA A 85 13.82 9.29 -10.82
N ARG A 86 15.03 9.11 -10.26
CA ARG A 86 15.84 10.21 -9.72
C ARG A 86 16.25 11.21 -10.79
N MET A 87 16.67 10.72 -11.97
CA MET A 87 17.04 11.59 -13.09
C MET A 87 15.85 12.38 -13.64
N ALA A 88 14.64 11.84 -13.53
CA ALA A 88 13.40 12.50 -13.93
C ALA A 88 12.75 13.37 -12.85
N ASP A 89 13.48 13.65 -11.74
CA ASP A 89 13.03 14.44 -10.58
C ASP A 89 11.69 13.95 -9.99
N LYS A 90 11.46 12.63 -10.00
CA LYS A 90 10.26 12.01 -9.44
C LYS A 90 10.34 11.96 -7.91
N ARG A 91 9.19 12.07 -7.25
CA ARG A 91 9.09 11.90 -5.80
C ARG A 91 9.28 10.43 -5.44
N LEU A 92 10.34 10.10 -4.74
CA LEU A 92 10.64 8.75 -4.27
C LEU A 92 10.24 8.59 -2.80
N LEU A 93 9.47 7.55 -2.52
CA LEU A 93 9.05 7.18 -1.17
C LEU A 93 9.37 5.72 -0.90
N THR A 94 9.92 5.44 0.26
CA THR A 94 9.93 4.07 0.76
C THR A 94 8.52 3.65 1.16
N ARG A 95 8.26 2.34 1.24
CA ARG A 95 7.01 1.80 1.78
C ARG A 95 6.64 2.41 3.13
N ALA A 96 7.63 2.56 4.03
CA ALA A 96 7.43 3.10 5.36
C ALA A 96 7.03 4.60 5.32
N GLN A 97 7.64 5.39 4.44
CA GLN A 97 7.28 6.80 4.25
C GLN A 97 5.86 6.93 3.70
N LEU A 98 5.48 6.10 2.71
CA LEU A 98 4.11 6.08 2.19
C LEU A 98 3.12 5.73 3.31
N LEU A 99 3.40 4.69 4.10
CA LEU A 99 2.54 4.27 5.21
C LEU A 99 2.32 5.42 6.22
N GLY A 100 3.39 6.15 6.57
CA GLY A 100 3.30 7.32 7.44
C GLY A 100 2.44 8.45 6.85
N MET A 101 2.54 8.70 5.54
CA MET A 101 1.71 9.68 4.85
C MET A 101 0.23 9.27 4.82
N ILE A 102 -0.05 7.99 4.56
CA ILE A 102 -1.40 7.44 4.62
C ILE A 102 -1.97 7.60 6.03
N ALA A 103 -1.21 7.22 7.06
CA ALA A 103 -1.61 7.35 8.45
C ALA A 103 -1.99 8.80 8.81
N ALA A 104 -1.28 9.80 8.28
CA ALA A 104 -1.57 11.21 8.51
C ALA A 104 -2.92 11.68 7.90
N CYS A 105 -3.53 10.89 7.02
CA CYS A 105 -4.84 11.17 6.44
C CYS A 105 -6.01 10.72 7.33
N TYR A 106 -5.74 9.97 8.40
CA TYR A 106 -6.78 9.44 9.30
C TYR A 106 -6.81 10.18 10.65
N PRO A 107 -8.01 10.40 11.23
CA PRO A 107 -8.13 11.04 12.54
C PRO A 107 -7.57 10.17 13.67
N HIS A 108 -7.71 8.86 13.56
CA HIS A 108 -7.24 7.90 14.56
C HIS A 108 -6.41 6.79 13.93
N VAL A 109 -5.20 6.59 14.47
CA VAL A 109 -4.27 5.55 13.99
C VAL A 109 -3.94 4.61 15.14
N LEU A 110 -4.14 3.32 14.91
CA LEU A 110 -3.69 2.26 15.81
C LEU A 110 -2.62 1.44 15.09
N SER A 111 -1.40 1.53 15.59
CA SER A 111 -0.26 0.82 15.02
C SER A 111 0.23 -0.26 15.98
N VAL A 112 0.25 -1.50 15.49
CA VAL A 112 0.75 -2.65 16.25
C VAL A 112 2.26 -2.79 16.01
N ALA A 113 3.05 -2.63 17.06
CA ALA A 113 4.50 -2.79 17.04
C ALA A 113 4.93 -3.99 17.89
N GLY A 114 6.06 -4.59 17.55
CA GLY A 114 6.64 -5.72 18.29
C GLY A 114 7.61 -6.55 17.48
N CYS A 115 8.39 -7.40 18.15
CA CYS A 115 9.31 -8.31 17.47
C CYS A 115 8.56 -9.42 16.72
N HIS A 116 7.50 -9.98 17.35
CA HIS A 116 6.70 -11.08 16.81
C HIS A 116 5.20 -10.83 17.02
N GLY A 117 4.37 -11.50 16.24
CA GLY A 117 2.91 -11.50 16.40
C GLY A 117 2.19 -10.25 15.91
N LYS A 118 2.87 -9.30 15.27
CA LYS A 118 2.26 -8.06 14.74
C LYS A 118 1.07 -8.36 13.84
N THR A 119 1.28 -9.16 12.81
CA THR A 119 0.25 -9.51 11.83
C THR A 119 -0.98 -10.14 12.48
N SER A 120 -0.77 -11.13 13.37
CA SER A 120 -1.88 -11.77 14.10
C SER A 120 -2.64 -10.78 14.99
N ALA A 121 -1.92 -9.92 15.70
CA ALA A 121 -2.55 -8.92 16.57
C ALA A 121 -3.30 -7.85 15.75
N THR A 122 -2.77 -7.43 14.60
CA THR A 122 -3.44 -6.48 13.70
C THR A 122 -4.69 -7.11 13.09
N SER A 123 -4.62 -8.37 12.66
CA SER A 123 -5.76 -9.13 12.17
C SER A 123 -6.86 -9.26 13.24
N MET A 124 -6.51 -9.67 14.46
CA MET A 124 -7.47 -9.73 15.58
C MET A 124 -8.10 -8.37 15.87
N LEU A 125 -7.32 -7.30 15.85
CA LEU A 125 -7.82 -5.94 16.05
C LEU A 125 -8.81 -5.55 14.95
N ALA A 126 -8.51 -5.88 13.70
CA ALA A 126 -9.41 -5.64 12.56
C ALA A 126 -10.76 -6.37 12.74
N HIS A 127 -10.75 -7.62 13.19
CA HIS A 127 -11.98 -8.39 13.52
C HIS A 127 -12.77 -7.72 14.65
N VAL A 128 -12.11 -7.23 15.70
CA VAL A 128 -12.79 -6.50 16.80
C VAL A 128 -13.50 -5.26 16.27
N PHE A 129 -12.84 -4.47 15.41
CA PHE A 129 -13.46 -3.27 14.83
C PHE A 129 -14.62 -3.61 13.91
N LEU A 130 -14.49 -4.66 13.08
CA LEU A 130 -15.54 -5.15 12.21
C LEU A 130 -16.79 -5.56 13.02
N HIS A 131 -16.61 -6.41 14.04
CA HIS A 131 -17.72 -6.88 14.87
C HIS A 131 -18.34 -5.78 15.73
N ALA A 132 -17.56 -4.76 16.13
CA ALA A 132 -18.06 -3.57 16.81
C ALA A 132 -18.76 -2.57 15.89
N GLY A 133 -18.83 -2.83 14.58
CA GLY A 133 -19.42 -1.92 13.59
C GLY A 133 -18.68 -0.58 13.46
N ARG A 134 -17.38 -0.53 13.77
CA ARG A 134 -16.58 0.69 13.67
C ARG A 134 -16.01 0.89 12.27
N ALA A 135 -16.13 2.12 11.77
CA ALA A 135 -15.60 2.50 10.46
C ALA A 135 -14.06 2.53 10.48
N ALA A 136 -13.43 1.54 9.87
CA ALA A 136 -11.98 1.40 9.89
C ALA A 136 -11.42 1.00 8.52
N THR A 137 -10.19 1.41 8.28
CA THR A 137 -9.33 0.90 7.20
C THR A 137 -8.19 0.11 7.82
N CYS A 138 -7.99 -1.12 7.36
CA CYS A 138 -7.00 -2.05 7.91
C CYS A 138 -5.94 -2.38 6.86
N HIS A 139 -4.67 -2.19 7.21
CA HIS A 139 -3.49 -2.63 6.47
C HIS A 139 -2.81 -3.73 7.27
N ILE A 140 -2.83 -4.96 6.76
CA ILE A 140 -2.31 -6.15 7.43
C ILE A 140 -1.07 -6.63 6.68
N GLY A 141 0.03 -6.85 7.38
CA GLY A 141 1.31 -7.30 6.80
C GLY A 141 1.35 -8.78 6.41
N GLY A 142 0.23 -9.46 6.51
CA GLY A 142 -0.01 -10.83 6.08
C GLY A 142 -1.35 -10.95 5.36
N GLU A 143 -1.82 -12.16 5.18
CA GLU A 143 -3.13 -12.45 4.58
C GLU A 143 -4.07 -13.01 5.65
N ASP A 144 -5.10 -12.23 6.00
CA ASP A 144 -6.19 -12.69 6.84
C ASP A 144 -7.16 -13.55 6.00
N LEU A 145 -7.76 -14.57 6.61
CA LEU A 145 -8.61 -15.52 5.89
C LEU A 145 -9.93 -14.90 5.40
N ASP A 146 -10.46 -13.91 6.11
CA ASP A 146 -11.75 -13.31 5.81
C ASP A 146 -11.64 -12.09 4.90
N PHE A 147 -10.60 -11.26 5.03
CA PHE A 147 -10.47 -10.02 4.27
C PHE A 147 -9.09 -9.78 3.63
N GLY A 148 -8.19 -10.76 3.67
CA GLY A 148 -6.88 -10.66 3.02
C GLY A 148 -5.93 -9.69 3.72
N ASN A 149 -5.16 -8.94 2.95
CA ASN A 149 -4.16 -8.01 3.47
C ASN A 149 -4.64 -6.55 3.58
N TYR A 150 -5.85 -6.27 3.12
CA TYR A 150 -6.48 -4.95 3.12
C TYR A 150 -7.99 -5.07 3.26
N TYR A 151 -8.55 -4.24 4.14
CA TYR A 151 -9.98 -4.15 4.38
C TYR A 151 -10.37 -2.71 4.75
N ALA A 152 -11.48 -2.21 4.23
CA ALA A 152 -11.96 -0.87 4.55
C ALA A 152 -13.49 -0.83 4.66
N THR A 153 -13.97 -0.26 5.77
CA THR A 153 -15.39 0.07 6.02
C THR A 153 -15.57 1.56 6.27
N GLY A 154 -14.50 2.33 6.33
CA GLY A 154 -14.52 3.78 6.47
C GLY A 154 -13.19 4.34 6.96
N ASP A 155 -13.16 5.65 7.18
CA ASP A 155 -11.95 6.46 7.35
C ASP A 155 -11.79 7.05 8.77
N GLU A 156 -12.55 6.55 9.76
CA GLU A 156 -12.42 7.02 11.14
C GLU A 156 -11.14 6.50 11.80
N TYR A 157 -10.83 5.23 11.56
CA TYR A 157 -9.66 4.55 12.14
C TYR A 157 -8.78 3.96 11.04
N PHE A 158 -7.47 4.06 11.23
CA PHE A 158 -6.48 3.32 10.45
C PHE A 158 -5.75 2.33 11.35
N LEU A 159 -5.92 1.04 11.05
CA LEU A 159 -5.28 -0.06 11.76
C LEU A 159 -4.13 -0.58 10.91
N THR A 160 -2.92 -0.59 11.48
CA THR A 160 -1.74 -1.02 10.74
C THR A 160 -0.70 -1.67 11.65
N GLU A 161 0.24 -2.37 11.08
CA GLU A 161 1.45 -2.80 11.75
C GLU A 161 2.65 -1.92 11.36
N ALA A 162 3.54 -1.70 12.35
CA ALA A 162 4.76 -0.90 12.20
C ALA A 162 5.91 -1.74 11.61
#